data_d92bb8f3452ea41d4610718fa5a3bc5e
#
_entry.id   d92bb8f3452ea41d4610718fa5a3bc5e
#
_cell.length_a   1.000
_cell.length_b   1.000
_cell.length_c   1.000
_cell.angle_alpha   90.00
_cell.angle_beta   90.00
_cell.angle_gamma   90.00
#
_symmetry.space_group_name_H-M   'P 1'
#
loop_
_entity.id
_entity.type
_entity.pdbx_description
1 polymer ?
#
loop_
_entity_poly.entity_id
_entity_poly.type
_entity_poly.pdbx_seq_one_letter_code
_entity_poly.pdbx_strand_id
1 'polypeptide(L)'
;MWYEKITFLFKNKELRNKLLFVIFLFVVFRLAANVPIPGIGAENLRKFFDQNQVFGLLNLFTGGALSNFSIVLLGLGPYITSTIILQLLTMIFPGLEKLYKEEGEAGRQKFNQYGRLLTIPLAAFEGYGMLTVFARQGIITGLSLPIMLSAILTITAGAMFLMWIGEIISEQGMGNGISLLIFAGIVARIPINIFQTFSSYSPAQIPSYIAFFALSVVIIAGVVLITEARRNIPVSYAKRVRGSKMYGGVSTYLPMSVNPAGVIPIIFALSILLFPGMIASYFGTYAGWVGSAATSAGLFFNNVWIHGVLYFLLVILFTYFYTAVTFDPKTIAENLQKMGGFVPGVRPGPSTAVFVKHILNRVLFTGAIFLGLIAILPSIVAGITGVTGFTFLVGGTSLLIVVSVVLDTVRQINAQLQMREYENF
;
A
#
# COMPACT_ATOMS: atom_id res chain seq x y z
N MET A 1 27.69 -8.09 -12.86
CA MET A 1 27.05 -7.27 -11.81
C MET A 1 25.54 -7.54 -11.63
N TRP A 2 24.60 -7.03 -12.46
CA TRP A 2 23.18 -7.40 -12.32
C TRP A 2 22.89 -8.85 -12.76
N TYR A 3 23.49 -9.28 -13.87
CA TYR A 3 23.42 -10.66 -14.37
C TYR A 3 23.91 -11.69 -13.37
N GLU A 4 25.01 -11.44 -12.66
CA GLU A 4 25.58 -12.32 -11.66
C GLU A 4 24.62 -12.52 -10.46
N LYS A 5 23.95 -11.44 -10.03
CA LYS A 5 22.95 -11.52 -8.95
C LYS A 5 21.74 -12.36 -9.35
N ILE A 6 21.26 -12.19 -10.58
CA ILE A 6 20.14 -12.97 -11.11
C ILE A 6 20.53 -14.43 -11.25
N THR A 7 21.70 -14.72 -11.83
CA THR A 7 22.20 -16.11 -11.97
C THR A 7 22.42 -16.77 -10.59
N PHE A 8 22.93 -16.02 -9.62
CA PHE A 8 23.11 -16.52 -8.25
C PHE A 8 21.76 -16.80 -7.56
N LEU A 9 20.75 -15.98 -7.78
CA LEU A 9 19.38 -16.14 -7.27
C LEU A 9 18.75 -17.46 -7.78
N PHE A 10 18.92 -17.77 -9.08
CA PHE A 10 18.44 -19.02 -9.66
C PHE A 10 19.30 -20.25 -9.31
N LYS A 11 20.59 -20.06 -9.02
CA LYS A 11 21.51 -21.12 -8.61
C LYS A 11 21.28 -21.55 -7.16
N ASN A 12 20.86 -20.64 -6.29
CA ASN A 12 20.52 -20.97 -4.90
C ASN A 12 19.15 -21.64 -4.81
N LYS A 13 19.14 -22.92 -4.49
CA LYS A 13 17.94 -23.78 -4.45
C LYS A 13 16.86 -23.25 -3.50
N GLU A 14 17.27 -22.71 -2.34
CA GLU A 14 16.31 -22.24 -1.34
C GLU A 14 15.63 -20.93 -1.76
N LEU A 15 16.40 -19.92 -2.24
CA LEU A 15 15.84 -18.67 -2.74
C LEU A 15 14.96 -18.90 -3.96
N ARG A 16 15.38 -19.78 -4.86
CA ARG A 16 14.56 -20.18 -6.01
C ARG A 16 13.24 -20.81 -5.59
N ASN A 17 13.25 -21.73 -4.60
CA ASN A 17 12.04 -22.36 -4.13
C ASN A 17 11.09 -21.34 -3.47
N LYS A 18 11.61 -20.41 -2.66
CA LYS A 18 10.82 -19.31 -2.09
C LYS A 18 10.17 -18.45 -3.17
N LEU A 19 10.93 -18.07 -4.19
CA LEU A 19 10.43 -17.27 -5.31
C LEU A 19 9.35 -18.01 -6.11
N LEU A 20 9.59 -19.27 -6.44
CA LEU A 20 8.61 -20.13 -7.13
C LEU A 20 7.33 -20.29 -6.30
N PHE A 21 7.45 -20.43 -4.99
CA PHE A 21 6.32 -20.51 -4.08
C PHE A 21 5.50 -19.21 -4.07
N VAL A 22 6.15 -18.05 -4.02
CA VAL A 22 5.46 -16.75 -4.12
C VAL A 22 4.74 -16.59 -5.47
N ILE A 23 5.40 -16.98 -6.57
CA ILE A 23 4.75 -16.96 -7.89
C ILE A 23 3.54 -17.91 -7.92
N PHE A 24 3.65 -19.09 -7.34
CA PHE A 24 2.52 -20.02 -7.20
C PHE A 24 1.36 -19.38 -6.44
N LEU A 25 1.62 -18.68 -5.33
CA LEU A 25 0.59 -17.97 -4.57
C LEU A 25 -0.06 -16.83 -5.38
N PHE A 26 0.69 -16.16 -6.25
CA PHE A 26 0.11 -15.17 -7.19
C PHE A 26 -0.83 -15.84 -8.20
N VAL A 27 -0.50 -17.04 -8.69
CA VAL A 27 -1.40 -17.79 -9.56
C VAL A 27 -2.68 -18.18 -8.81
N VAL A 28 -2.58 -18.66 -7.56
CA VAL A 28 -3.73 -18.97 -6.71
C VAL A 28 -4.61 -17.74 -6.50
N PHE A 29 -4.00 -16.59 -6.17
CA PHE A 29 -4.72 -15.31 -6.07
C PHE A 29 -5.45 -14.99 -7.36
N ARG A 30 -4.78 -15.14 -8.50
CA ARG A 30 -5.38 -14.83 -9.81
C ARG A 30 -6.54 -15.75 -10.18
N LEU A 31 -6.46 -17.02 -9.83
CA LEU A 31 -7.56 -17.96 -9.97
C LEU A 31 -8.76 -17.53 -9.11
N ALA A 32 -8.53 -17.23 -7.83
CA ALA A 32 -9.58 -16.77 -6.93
C ALA A 32 -10.25 -15.46 -7.42
N ALA A 33 -9.48 -14.54 -8.02
CA ALA A 33 -10.02 -13.30 -8.60
C ALA A 33 -10.92 -13.50 -9.83
N ASN A 34 -10.95 -14.69 -10.40
CA ASN A 34 -11.82 -15.03 -11.54
C ASN A 34 -12.99 -15.95 -11.17
N VAL A 35 -13.07 -16.45 -9.93
CA VAL A 35 -14.19 -17.28 -9.47
C VAL A 35 -15.35 -16.36 -9.08
N PRO A 36 -16.48 -16.36 -9.80
CA PRO A 36 -17.61 -15.48 -9.49
C PRO A 36 -18.35 -15.93 -8.23
N ILE A 37 -19.02 -14.98 -7.57
CA ILE A 37 -19.87 -15.26 -6.41
C ILE A 37 -21.12 -16.00 -6.92
N PRO A 38 -21.49 -17.14 -6.32
CA PRO A 38 -22.67 -17.92 -6.73
C PRO A 38 -23.97 -17.11 -6.61
N GLY A 39 -24.84 -17.24 -7.61
CA GLY A 39 -26.19 -16.66 -7.58
C GLY A 39 -26.28 -15.17 -7.92
N ILE A 40 -25.20 -14.53 -8.35
CA ILE A 40 -25.21 -13.13 -8.75
C ILE A 40 -24.78 -12.99 -10.22
N GLY A 41 -25.67 -12.46 -11.07
CA GLY A 41 -25.38 -12.14 -12.47
C GLY A 41 -24.60 -10.82 -12.59
N ALA A 42 -23.52 -10.82 -13.37
CA ALA A 42 -22.56 -9.70 -13.46
C ALA A 42 -22.64 -8.95 -14.81
N GLU A 43 -23.70 -9.11 -15.60
CA GLU A 43 -23.75 -8.63 -17.00
C GLU A 43 -23.64 -7.10 -17.15
N ASN A 44 -24.13 -6.33 -16.17
CA ASN A 44 -24.14 -4.87 -16.23
C ASN A 44 -22.94 -4.20 -15.55
N LEU A 45 -22.09 -4.95 -14.88
CA LEU A 45 -21.00 -4.41 -14.07
C LEU A 45 -19.94 -3.66 -14.87
N ARG A 46 -19.56 -4.16 -16.04
CA ARG A 46 -18.51 -3.53 -16.85
C ARG A 46 -18.90 -2.10 -17.25
N LYS A 47 -20.15 -1.87 -17.67
CA LYS A 47 -20.63 -0.55 -18.02
C LYS A 47 -20.63 0.42 -16.84
N PHE A 48 -20.92 -0.08 -15.65
CA PHE A 48 -20.90 0.72 -14.42
C PHE A 48 -19.48 1.16 -14.01
N PHE A 49 -18.49 0.27 -14.12
CA PHE A 49 -17.10 0.60 -13.78
C PHE A 49 -16.48 1.59 -14.77
N ASP A 50 -16.87 1.56 -16.04
CA ASP A 50 -16.40 2.50 -17.05
C ASP A 50 -16.91 3.93 -16.79
N GLN A 51 -18.05 4.05 -16.08
CA GLN A 51 -18.66 5.35 -15.76
C GLN A 51 -18.24 5.91 -14.40
N ASN A 52 -17.70 5.07 -13.49
CA ASN A 52 -17.37 5.45 -12.11
C ASN A 52 -15.86 5.32 -11.82
N GLN A 53 -15.17 6.46 -11.81
CA GLN A 53 -13.72 6.54 -11.63
C GLN A 53 -13.24 5.93 -10.30
N VAL A 54 -13.99 6.11 -9.21
CA VAL A 54 -13.65 5.59 -7.88
C VAL A 54 -13.67 4.06 -7.86
N PHE A 55 -14.72 3.44 -8.41
CA PHE A 55 -14.82 1.99 -8.51
C PHE A 55 -13.81 1.41 -9.50
N GLY A 56 -13.42 2.18 -10.52
CA GLY A 56 -12.33 1.82 -11.44
C GLY A 56 -10.98 1.67 -10.72
N LEU A 57 -10.64 2.60 -9.83
CA LEU A 57 -9.43 2.51 -9.02
C LEU A 57 -9.47 1.30 -8.07
N LEU A 58 -10.59 1.08 -7.36
CA LEU A 58 -10.78 -0.12 -6.54
C LEU A 58 -10.55 -1.41 -7.34
N ASN A 59 -11.08 -1.46 -8.55
CA ASN A 59 -10.94 -2.61 -9.42
C ASN A 59 -9.48 -2.86 -9.85
N LEU A 60 -8.65 -1.82 -9.95
CA LEU A 60 -7.20 -1.97 -10.17
C LEU A 60 -6.51 -2.63 -8.97
N PHE A 61 -6.80 -2.17 -7.75
CA PHE A 61 -6.20 -2.72 -6.52
C PHE A 61 -6.61 -4.16 -6.24
N THR A 62 -7.84 -4.54 -6.61
CA THR A 62 -8.33 -5.90 -6.48
C THR A 62 -7.90 -6.82 -7.64
N GLY A 63 -7.09 -6.31 -8.58
CA GLY A 63 -6.64 -7.07 -9.74
C GLY A 63 -7.75 -7.49 -10.70
N GLY A 64 -8.88 -6.77 -10.70
CA GLY A 64 -10.04 -7.08 -11.52
C GLY A 64 -11.09 -7.97 -10.85
N ALA A 65 -10.88 -8.33 -9.59
CA ALA A 65 -11.82 -9.13 -8.82
C ALA A 65 -13.20 -8.45 -8.72
N LEU A 66 -13.21 -7.13 -8.64
CA LEU A 66 -14.43 -6.34 -8.57
C LEU A 66 -15.24 -6.41 -9.88
N SER A 67 -14.60 -6.29 -11.04
CA SER A 67 -15.28 -6.35 -12.35
C SER A 67 -15.80 -7.75 -12.69
N ASN A 68 -15.22 -8.78 -12.10
CA ASN A 68 -15.63 -10.17 -12.28
C ASN A 68 -16.62 -10.65 -11.20
N PHE A 69 -16.96 -9.77 -10.25
CA PHE A 69 -17.78 -10.12 -9.08
C PHE A 69 -17.30 -11.38 -8.37
N SER A 70 -15.98 -11.45 -8.16
CA SER A 70 -15.33 -12.65 -7.65
C SER A 70 -15.49 -12.82 -6.14
N ILE A 71 -15.22 -14.02 -5.67
CA ILE A 71 -15.18 -14.35 -4.23
C ILE A 71 -14.23 -13.44 -3.43
N VAL A 72 -13.22 -12.87 -4.07
CA VAL A 72 -12.25 -11.93 -3.48
C VAL A 72 -12.56 -10.47 -3.85
N LEU A 73 -13.84 -10.13 -4.02
CA LEU A 73 -14.35 -8.83 -4.45
C LEU A 73 -13.71 -7.64 -3.72
N LEU A 74 -13.63 -7.70 -2.39
CA LEU A 74 -13.06 -6.64 -1.55
C LEU A 74 -11.53 -6.60 -1.56
N GLY A 75 -10.89 -7.64 -2.10
CA GLY A 75 -9.44 -7.74 -2.08
C GLY A 75 -8.89 -7.74 -0.64
N LEU A 76 -7.83 -6.95 -0.43
CA LEU A 76 -7.18 -6.76 0.87
C LEU A 76 -7.72 -5.54 1.63
N GLY A 77 -8.74 -4.84 1.09
CA GLY A 77 -9.32 -3.63 1.68
C GLY A 77 -9.65 -3.77 3.17
N PRO A 78 -10.48 -4.74 3.57
CA PRO A 78 -10.89 -4.92 4.97
C PRO A 78 -9.72 -5.15 5.93
N TYR A 79 -8.68 -5.87 5.49
CA TYR A 79 -7.49 -6.09 6.30
C TYR A 79 -6.65 -4.82 6.46
N ILE A 80 -6.51 -4.04 5.40
CA ILE A 80 -5.82 -2.75 5.44
C ILE A 80 -6.56 -1.80 6.38
N THR A 81 -7.88 -1.70 6.25
CA THR A 81 -8.74 -0.89 7.12
C THR A 81 -8.60 -1.31 8.59
N SER A 82 -8.64 -2.61 8.87
CA SER A 82 -8.43 -3.19 10.20
C SER A 82 -7.07 -2.78 10.79
N THR A 83 -6.01 -2.91 10.02
CA THR A 83 -4.67 -2.54 10.45
C THR A 83 -4.54 -1.04 10.75
N ILE A 84 -5.16 -0.19 9.92
CA ILE A 84 -5.21 1.27 10.15
C ILE A 84 -5.92 1.58 11.46
N ILE A 85 -7.11 1.01 11.66
CA ILE A 85 -7.90 1.22 12.88
C ILE A 85 -7.09 0.82 14.12
N LEU A 86 -6.46 -0.35 14.12
CA LEU A 86 -5.64 -0.79 15.23
C LEU A 86 -4.44 0.11 15.48
N GLN A 87 -3.76 0.56 14.43
CA GLN A 87 -2.64 1.50 14.56
C GLN A 87 -3.08 2.86 15.11
N LEU A 88 -4.25 3.37 14.70
CA LEU A 88 -4.83 4.57 15.29
C LEU A 88 -5.17 4.36 16.78
N LEU A 89 -5.70 3.20 17.12
CA LEU A 89 -6.03 2.85 18.50
C LEU A 89 -4.80 2.74 19.41
N THR A 90 -3.61 2.42 18.88
CA THR A 90 -2.37 2.45 19.69
C THR A 90 -2.03 3.85 20.21
N MET A 91 -2.45 4.91 19.52
CA MET A 91 -2.22 6.29 19.99
C MET A 91 -3.19 6.71 21.08
N ILE A 92 -4.35 6.05 21.19
CA ILE A 92 -5.40 6.39 22.13
C ILE A 92 -5.32 5.48 23.36
N PHE A 93 -5.03 4.19 23.16
CA PHE A 93 -5.02 3.19 24.22
C PHE A 93 -3.59 2.77 24.60
N PRO A 94 -3.08 3.18 25.78
CA PRO A 94 -1.73 2.86 26.24
C PRO A 94 -1.45 1.35 26.30
N GLY A 95 -2.49 0.52 26.55
CA GLY A 95 -2.36 -0.94 26.56
C GLY A 95 -1.99 -1.53 25.20
N LEU A 96 -2.56 -0.99 24.10
CA LEU A 96 -2.23 -1.39 22.75
C LEU A 96 -0.86 -0.85 22.31
N GLU A 97 -0.49 0.34 22.79
CA GLU A 97 0.83 0.90 22.54
C GLU A 97 1.93 0.01 23.16
N LYS A 98 1.77 -0.40 24.42
CA LYS A 98 2.70 -1.32 25.10
C LYS A 98 2.81 -2.64 24.38
N LEU A 99 1.68 -3.24 23.99
CA LEU A 99 1.62 -4.48 23.24
C LEU A 99 2.44 -4.38 21.93
N TYR A 100 2.30 -3.28 21.20
CA TYR A 100 2.96 -3.07 19.91
C TYR A 100 4.44 -2.73 20.03
N LYS A 101 4.83 -1.87 21.00
CA LYS A 101 6.18 -1.30 21.11
C LYS A 101 7.07 -1.97 22.16
N GLU A 102 6.51 -2.41 23.30
CA GLU A 102 7.28 -2.83 24.46
C GLU A 102 7.38 -4.35 24.62
N GLU A 103 6.34 -5.11 24.22
CA GLU A 103 6.30 -6.57 24.42
C GLU A 103 7.07 -7.38 23.34
N GLY A 104 7.81 -6.71 22.47
CA GLY A 104 8.64 -7.36 21.45
C GLY A 104 7.84 -8.17 20.43
N GLU A 105 8.40 -9.33 20.00
CA GLU A 105 7.79 -10.14 18.93
C GLU A 105 6.47 -10.79 19.36
N ALA A 106 6.36 -11.24 20.61
CA ALA A 106 5.13 -11.84 21.13
C ALA A 106 3.96 -10.84 21.18
N GLY A 107 4.24 -9.58 21.53
CA GLY A 107 3.23 -8.51 21.49
C GLY A 107 2.79 -8.18 20.08
N ARG A 108 3.72 -8.11 19.13
CA ARG A 108 3.40 -7.89 17.70
C ARG A 108 2.54 -9.01 17.12
N GLN A 109 2.81 -10.26 17.49
CA GLN A 109 1.97 -11.39 17.05
C GLN A 109 0.54 -11.28 17.57
N LYS A 110 0.34 -10.92 18.85
CA LYS A 110 -0.98 -10.66 19.42
C LYS A 110 -1.68 -9.48 18.73
N PHE A 111 -0.95 -8.41 18.47
CA PHE A 111 -1.47 -7.24 17.76
C PHE A 111 -1.97 -7.62 16.35
N ASN A 112 -1.19 -8.43 15.61
CA ASN A 112 -1.60 -8.94 14.30
C ASN A 112 -2.83 -9.86 14.40
N GLN A 113 -2.94 -10.69 15.46
CA GLN A 113 -4.14 -11.51 15.70
C GLN A 113 -5.39 -10.64 15.89
N TYR A 114 -5.31 -9.52 16.62
CA TYR A 114 -6.42 -8.58 16.74
C TYR A 114 -6.78 -7.97 15.38
N GLY A 115 -5.79 -7.68 14.53
CA GLY A 115 -6.00 -7.25 13.15
C GLY A 115 -6.79 -8.25 12.32
N ARG A 116 -6.43 -9.53 12.42
CA ARG A 116 -7.14 -10.62 11.73
C ARG A 116 -8.59 -10.74 12.20
N LEU A 117 -8.81 -10.72 13.52
CA LEU A 117 -10.16 -10.81 14.09
C LEU A 117 -11.04 -9.62 13.70
N LEU A 118 -10.47 -8.40 13.69
CA LEU A 118 -11.20 -7.19 13.30
C LEU A 118 -11.50 -7.17 11.79
N THR A 119 -10.71 -7.85 10.98
CA THR A 119 -10.94 -7.95 9.53
C THR A 119 -12.25 -8.66 9.21
N ILE A 120 -12.68 -9.65 10.01
CA ILE A 120 -13.90 -10.43 9.75
C ILE A 120 -15.16 -9.54 9.77
N PRO A 121 -15.48 -8.82 10.86
CA PRO A 121 -16.64 -7.94 10.89
C PRO A 121 -16.55 -6.79 9.89
N LEU A 122 -15.36 -6.25 9.64
CA LEU A 122 -15.16 -5.22 8.63
C LEU A 122 -15.44 -5.74 7.22
N ALA A 123 -14.93 -6.91 6.86
CA ALA A 123 -15.20 -7.52 5.56
C ALA A 123 -16.70 -7.82 5.37
N ALA A 124 -17.38 -8.29 6.40
CA ALA A 124 -18.82 -8.51 6.36
C ALA A 124 -19.59 -7.19 6.17
N PHE A 125 -19.20 -6.13 6.89
CA PHE A 125 -19.82 -4.81 6.78
C PHE A 125 -19.57 -4.15 5.42
N GLU A 126 -18.32 -4.16 4.93
CA GLU A 126 -17.94 -3.62 3.62
C GLU A 126 -18.62 -4.43 2.50
N GLY A 127 -18.68 -5.77 2.61
CA GLY A 127 -19.38 -6.66 1.69
C GLY A 127 -20.87 -6.37 1.62
N TYR A 128 -21.53 -6.22 2.75
CA TYR A 128 -22.94 -5.84 2.83
C TYR A 128 -23.17 -4.46 2.17
N GLY A 129 -22.33 -3.48 2.50
CA GLY A 129 -22.41 -2.13 1.93
C GLY A 129 -22.27 -2.16 0.40
N MET A 130 -21.30 -2.90 -0.11
CA MET A 130 -21.04 -3.02 -1.55
C MET A 130 -22.21 -3.71 -2.28
N LEU A 131 -22.71 -4.82 -1.75
CA LEU A 131 -23.84 -5.54 -2.33
C LEU A 131 -25.11 -4.68 -2.37
N THR A 132 -25.38 -3.94 -1.30
CA THR A 132 -26.54 -3.02 -1.24
C THR A 132 -26.42 -1.86 -2.21
N VAL A 133 -25.25 -1.27 -2.39
CA VAL A 133 -25.00 -0.22 -3.39
C VAL A 133 -25.28 -0.75 -4.80
N PHE A 134 -24.76 -1.94 -5.15
CA PHE A 134 -24.96 -2.52 -6.47
C PHE A 134 -26.40 -2.97 -6.71
N ALA A 135 -27.10 -3.48 -5.71
CA ALA A 135 -28.52 -3.82 -5.81
C ALA A 135 -29.40 -2.60 -6.05
N ARG A 136 -29.13 -1.49 -5.31
CA ARG A 136 -29.89 -0.25 -5.46
C ARG A 136 -29.65 0.47 -6.78
N GLN A 137 -28.47 0.29 -7.38
CA GLN A 137 -28.16 0.80 -8.71
C GLN A 137 -28.65 -0.10 -9.86
N GLY A 138 -29.41 -1.17 -9.54
CA GLY A 138 -29.97 -2.08 -10.53
C GLY A 138 -28.94 -2.95 -11.24
N ILE A 139 -27.70 -3.00 -10.74
CA ILE A 139 -26.61 -3.81 -11.30
C ILE A 139 -26.86 -5.29 -10.96
N ILE A 140 -27.34 -5.54 -9.76
CA ILE A 140 -27.69 -6.87 -9.26
C ILE A 140 -29.19 -6.92 -9.06
N THR A 141 -29.85 -7.90 -9.71
CA THR A 141 -31.26 -8.16 -9.57
C THR A 141 -31.50 -9.46 -8.82
N GLY A 142 -32.60 -9.56 -8.05
CA GLY A 142 -32.99 -10.83 -7.41
C GLY A 142 -32.24 -11.18 -6.13
N LEU A 143 -31.71 -10.22 -5.38
CA LEU A 143 -31.06 -10.42 -4.09
C LEU A 143 -32.10 -10.84 -3.02
N SER A 144 -32.37 -12.14 -2.93
CA SER A 144 -33.09 -12.69 -1.77
C SER A 144 -32.17 -12.70 -0.53
N LEU A 145 -32.76 -12.71 0.66
CA LEU A 145 -32.02 -12.70 1.93
C LEU A 145 -30.99 -13.87 2.04
N PRO A 146 -31.32 -15.13 1.63
CA PRO A 146 -30.34 -16.20 1.62
C PRO A 146 -29.16 -15.97 0.67
N ILE A 147 -29.43 -15.43 -0.54
CA ILE A 147 -28.38 -15.11 -1.52
C ILE A 147 -27.47 -13.99 -0.98
N MET A 148 -28.04 -12.98 -0.36
CA MET A 148 -27.26 -11.89 0.26
C MET A 148 -26.36 -12.39 1.38
N LEU A 149 -26.89 -13.24 2.29
CA LEU A 149 -26.11 -13.83 3.37
C LEU A 149 -24.97 -14.72 2.85
N SER A 150 -25.28 -15.59 1.87
CA SER A 150 -24.25 -16.45 1.24
C SER A 150 -23.18 -15.63 0.55
N ALA A 151 -23.54 -14.54 -0.13
CA ALA A 151 -22.60 -13.64 -0.78
C ALA A 151 -21.70 -12.93 0.24
N ILE A 152 -22.25 -12.40 1.35
CA ILE A 152 -21.47 -11.75 2.42
C ILE A 152 -20.47 -12.73 3.04
N LEU A 153 -20.91 -13.96 3.35
CA LEU A 153 -20.03 -15.02 3.88
C LEU A 153 -18.92 -15.36 2.89
N THR A 154 -19.25 -15.49 1.61
CA THR A 154 -18.29 -15.81 0.55
C THR A 154 -17.24 -14.68 0.39
N ILE A 155 -17.69 -13.42 0.36
CA ILE A 155 -16.81 -12.23 0.25
C ILE A 155 -15.89 -12.14 1.48
N THR A 156 -16.45 -12.35 2.68
CA THR A 156 -15.67 -12.34 3.92
C THR A 156 -14.62 -13.45 3.93
N ALA A 157 -15.01 -14.68 3.54
CA ALA A 157 -14.06 -15.77 3.42
C ALA A 157 -12.97 -15.49 2.38
N GLY A 158 -13.32 -14.86 1.25
CA GLY A 158 -12.38 -14.45 0.21
C GLY A 158 -11.38 -13.40 0.71
N ALA A 159 -11.83 -12.40 1.47
CA ALA A 159 -10.94 -11.40 2.08
C ALA A 159 -9.96 -12.03 3.09
N MET A 160 -10.47 -12.95 3.93
CA MET A 160 -9.63 -13.70 4.87
C MET A 160 -8.62 -14.61 4.18
N PHE A 161 -9.02 -15.22 3.07
CA PHE A 161 -8.15 -16.05 2.24
C PHE A 161 -6.99 -15.23 1.64
N LEU A 162 -7.26 -14.05 1.11
CA LEU A 162 -6.21 -13.17 0.59
C LEU A 162 -5.28 -12.64 1.69
N MET A 163 -5.83 -12.30 2.85
CA MET A 163 -5.03 -11.93 4.01
C MET A 163 -4.06 -13.06 4.37
N TRP A 164 -4.55 -14.28 4.46
CA TRP A 164 -3.73 -15.46 4.76
C TRP A 164 -2.63 -15.70 3.72
N ILE A 165 -2.94 -15.58 2.43
CA ILE A 165 -1.92 -15.65 1.35
C ILE A 165 -0.86 -14.56 1.55
N GLY A 166 -1.26 -13.31 1.87
CA GLY A 166 -0.34 -12.20 2.11
C GLY A 166 0.60 -12.47 3.28
N GLU A 167 0.12 -13.08 4.36
CA GLU A 167 0.92 -13.47 5.51
C GLU A 167 1.92 -14.57 5.16
N ILE A 168 1.50 -15.61 4.47
CA ILE A 168 2.38 -16.69 4.00
C ILE A 168 3.52 -16.14 3.13
N ILE A 169 3.22 -15.19 2.23
CA ILE A 169 4.25 -14.53 1.42
C ILE A 169 5.23 -13.75 2.31
N SER A 170 4.72 -13.03 3.32
CA SER A 170 5.57 -12.28 4.26
C SER A 170 6.49 -13.20 5.07
N GLU A 171 6.02 -14.38 5.48
CA GLU A 171 6.80 -15.39 6.20
C GLU A 171 7.96 -15.95 5.36
N GLN A 172 7.87 -15.95 4.02
CA GLN A 172 8.98 -16.32 3.16
C GLN A 172 10.14 -15.30 3.17
N GLY A 173 9.93 -14.11 3.74
CA GLY A 173 10.95 -13.07 3.83
C GLY A 173 11.26 -12.37 2.51
N MET A 174 10.39 -12.49 1.50
CA MET A 174 10.58 -11.88 0.17
C MET A 174 10.04 -10.45 0.08
N GLY A 175 9.47 -9.93 1.16
CA GLY A 175 8.85 -8.61 1.20
C GLY A 175 7.58 -8.59 2.03
N ASN A 176 6.92 -7.45 2.03
CA ASN A 176 5.58 -7.35 2.59
C ASN A 176 4.58 -8.04 1.63
N GLY A 177 4.05 -9.20 2.03
CA GLY A 177 3.18 -10.02 1.18
C GLY A 177 1.90 -9.33 0.74
N ILE A 178 1.36 -8.43 1.57
CA ILE A 178 0.17 -7.64 1.24
C ILE A 178 0.48 -6.69 0.09
N SER A 179 1.59 -5.95 0.19
CA SER A 179 2.05 -5.07 -0.88
C SER A 179 2.36 -5.85 -2.16
N LEU A 180 2.92 -7.06 -2.05
CA LEU A 180 3.18 -7.95 -3.18
C LEU A 180 1.90 -8.48 -3.84
N LEU A 181 0.84 -8.77 -3.09
CA LEU A 181 -0.46 -9.13 -3.66
C LEU A 181 -1.13 -7.97 -4.39
N ILE A 182 -1.06 -6.76 -3.83
CA ILE A 182 -1.55 -5.54 -4.50
C ILE A 182 -0.77 -5.32 -5.80
N PHE A 183 0.55 -5.44 -5.76
CA PHE A 183 1.42 -5.38 -6.93
C PHE A 183 1.01 -6.41 -7.99
N ALA A 184 0.81 -7.66 -7.59
CA ALA A 184 0.38 -8.72 -8.51
C ALA A 184 -0.99 -8.41 -9.15
N GLY A 185 -1.92 -7.82 -8.39
CA GLY A 185 -3.22 -7.36 -8.89
C GLY A 185 -3.08 -6.28 -9.96
N ILE A 186 -2.25 -5.27 -9.71
CA ILE A 186 -2.00 -4.16 -10.64
C ILE A 186 -1.32 -4.67 -11.91
N VAL A 187 -0.23 -5.43 -11.76
CA VAL A 187 0.56 -5.94 -12.90
C VAL A 187 -0.26 -6.87 -13.78
N ALA A 188 -1.11 -7.70 -13.21
CA ALA A 188 -1.95 -8.62 -13.96
C ALA A 188 -2.95 -7.92 -14.91
N ARG A 189 -3.28 -6.64 -14.67
CA ARG A 189 -4.15 -5.85 -15.55
C ARG A 189 -3.41 -5.07 -16.63
N ILE A 190 -2.11 -4.85 -16.48
CA ILE A 190 -1.32 -4.08 -17.45
C ILE A 190 -1.48 -4.62 -18.88
N PRO A 191 -1.36 -5.94 -19.16
CA PRO A 191 -1.50 -6.45 -20.53
C PRO A 191 -2.90 -6.20 -21.12
N ILE A 192 -3.95 -6.35 -20.31
CA ILE A 192 -5.33 -6.12 -20.74
C ILE A 192 -5.55 -4.65 -21.08
N ASN A 193 -5.09 -3.75 -20.23
CA ASN A 193 -5.21 -2.31 -20.43
C ASN A 193 -4.43 -1.84 -21.67
N ILE A 194 -3.21 -2.38 -21.88
CA ILE A 194 -2.41 -2.12 -23.08
C ILE A 194 -3.17 -2.56 -24.32
N PHE A 195 -3.70 -3.79 -24.34
CA PHE A 195 -4.47 -4.31 -25.46
C PHE A 195 -5.71 -3.46 -25.76
N GLN A 196 -6.46 -3.04 -24.74
CA GLN A 196 -7.62 -2.16 -24.89
C GLN A 196 -7.22 -0.80 -25.49
N THR A 197 -6.12 -0.22 -25.04
CA THR A 197 -5.59 1.04 -25.57
C THR A 197 -5.21 0.92 -27.05
N PHE A 198 -4.56 -0.17 -27.42
CA PHE A 198 -4.25 -0.41 -28.84
C PHE A 198 -5.51 -0.68 -29.69
N SER A 199 -6.51 -1.34 -29.14
CA SER A 199 -7.78 -1.63 -29.84
C SER A 199 -8.62 -0.36 -30.08
N SER A 200 -8.51 0.63 -29.18
CA SER A 200 -9.18 1.94 -29.30
C SER A 200 -8.27 3.02 -29.91
N TYR A 201 -7.22 2.61 -30.62
CA TYR A 201 -6.25 3.52 -31.21
C TYR A 201 -6.89 4.51 -32.18
N SER A 202 -6.60 5.80 -31.96
CA SER A 202 -6.97 6.89 -32.86
C SER A 202 -5.72 7.74 -33.17
N PRO A 203 -5.42 8.00 -34.46
CA PRO A 203 -4.28 8.85 -34.84
C PRO A 203 -4.29 10.24 -34.19
N ALA A 204 -5.47 10.79 -33.92
CA ALA A 204 -5.62 12.09 -33.26
C ALA A 204 -5.10 12.09 -31.81
N GLN A 205 -4.99 10.93 -31.17
CA GLN A 205 -4.53 10.78 -29.80
C GLN A 205 -3.03 10.49 -29.64
N ILE A 206 -2.27 10.40 -30.75
CA ILE A 206 -0.81 10.14 -30.69
C ILE A 206 -0.07 11.13 -29.78
N PRO A 207 -0.31 12.46 -29.83
CA PRO A 207 0.38 13.39 -28.94
C PRO A 207 0.10 13.10 -27.46
N SER A 208 -1.13 12.68 -27.13
CA SER A 208 -1.51 12.29 -25.75
C SER A 208 -0.79 11.02 -25.30
N TYR A 209 -0.62 10.03 -26.20
CA TYR A 209 0.16 8.80 -25.89
C TYR A 209 1.63 9.11 -25.60
N ILE A 210 2.26 9.97 -26.41
CA ILE A 210 3.66 10.37 -26.22
C ILE A 210 3.82 11.16 -24.91
N ALA A 211 2.96 12.14 -24.66
CA ALA A 211 2.99 12.92 -23.42
C ALA A 211 2.81 12.02 -22.18
N PHE A 212 1.92 11.07 -22.28
CA PHE A 212 1.65 10.11 -21.23
C PHE A 212 2.87 9.18 -20.95
N PHE A 213 3.51 8.65 -21.99
CA PHE A 213 4.72 7.84 -21.83
C PHE A 213 5.86 8.64 -21.20
N ALA A 214 6.09 9.87 -21.67
CA ALA A 214 7.09 10.77 -21.12
C ALA A 214 6.82 11.06 -19.62
N LEU A 215 5.56 11.33 -19.29
CA LEU A 215 5.14 11.57 -17.89
C LEU A 215 5.39 10.33 -17.02
N SER A 216 5.06 9.14 -17.52
CA SER A 216 5.29 7.89 -16.80
C SER A 216 6.75 7.68 -16.47
N VAL A 217 7.66 7.96 -17.40
CA VAL A 217 9.11 7.88 -17.18
C VAL A 217 9.56 8.89 -16.13
N VAL A 218 9.03 10.12 -16.15
CA VAL A 218 9.33 11.15 -15.14
C VAL A 218 8.83 10.72 -13.76
N ILE A 219 7.63 10.15 -13.66
CA ILE A 219 7.07 9.65 -12.40
C ILE A 219 7.95 8.52 -11.86
N ILE A 220 8.29 7.53 -12.69
CA ILE A 220 9.15 6.40 -12.27
C ILE A 220 10.49 6.93 -11.75
N ALA A 221 11.15 7.81 -12.51
CA ALA A 221 12.42 8.40 -12.09
C ALA A 221 12.29 9.14 -10.76
N GLY A 222 11.25 9.95 -10.58
CA GLY A 222 10.98 10.66 -9.35
C GLY A 222 10.73 9.72 -8.15
N VAL A 223 9.93 8.67 -8.35
CA VAL A 223 9.66 7.66 -7.31
C VAL A 223 10.94 6.96 -6.89
N VAL A 224 11.77 6.53 -7.86
CA VAL A 224 13.06 5.88 -7.58
C VAL A 224 13.97 6.81 -6.80
N LEU A 225 14.11 8.07 -7.24
CA LEU A 225 14.94 9.06 -6.56
C LEU A 225 14.54 9.26 -5.09
N ILE A 226 13.26 9.44 -4.80
CA ILE A 226 12.79 9.69 -3.42
C ILE A 226 12.82 8.42 -2.57
N THR A 227 12.51 7.28 -3.15
CA THR A 227 12.51 6.00 -2.41
C THR A 227 13.94 5.56 -2.07
N GLU A 228 14.92 5.85 -2.95
CA GLU A 228 16.34 5.56 -2.71
C GLU A 228 17.07 6.67 -1.94
N ALA A 229 16.50 7.88 -1.87
CA ALA A 229 17.13 9.00 -1.20
C ALA A 229 17.26 8.73 0.32
N ARG A 230 18.50 8.93 0.84
CA ARG A 230 18.82 8.72 2.25
C ARG A 230 19.62 9.92 2.81
N ARG A 231 19.26 10.34 4.01
CA ARG A 231 20.08 11.28 4.78
C ARG A 231 20.98 10.50 5.73
N ASN A 232 22.26 10.50 5.48
CA ASN A 232 23.24 9.82 6.31
C ASN A 232 23.63 10.71 7.48
N ILE A 233 23.37 10.25 8.73
CA ILE A 233 23.79 10.91 9.96
C ILE A 233 25.10 10.26 10.41
N PRO A 234 26.21 11.01 10.57
CA PRO A 234 27.45 10.41 11.05
C PRO A 234 27.31 9.97 12.51
N VAL A 235 27.75 8.76 12.80
CA VAL A 235 27.77 8.17 14.14
C VAL A 235 29.19 7.69 14.41
N SER A 236 29.76 8.07 15.56
CA SER A 236 31.06 7.62 16.02
C SER A 236 30.92 6.72 17.25
N TYR A 237 31.70 5.65 17.32
CA TYR A 237 31.75 4.80 18.49
C TYR A 237 32.95 5.12 19.34
N ALA A 238 32.78 5.07 20.66
CA ALA A 238 33.85 5.35 21.60
C ALA A 238 35.02 4.35 21.43
N LYS A 239 36.25 4.89 21.38
CA LYS A 239 37.47 4.07 21.38
C LYS A 239 37.70 3.47 22.76
N ARG A 240 37.91 2.18 22.85
CA ARG A 240 38.35 1.53 24.09
C ARG A 240 39.83 1.17 23.96
N VAL A 241 40.65 1.66 24.89
CA VAL A 241 42.07 1.28 25.02
C VAL A 241 42.16 0.16 26.03
N ARG A 242 42.72 -1.00 25.65
CA ARG A 242 42.98 -2.11 26.53
C ARG A 242 44.48 -2.50 26.40
N GLY A 243 45.27 -2.03 27.33
CA GLY A 243 46.73 -2.13 27.24
C GLY A 243 47.31 -1.28 26.14
N SER A 244 48.19 -1.82 25.32
CA SER A 244 48.80 -1.13 24.16
C SER A 244 47.93 -1.19 22.88
N LYS A 245 46.79 -1.84 22.91
CA LYS A 245 45.92 -2.01 21.73
C LYS A 245 44.67 -1.15 21.83
N MET A 246 44.40 -0.40 20.76
CA MET A 246 43.18 0.38 20.59
C MET A 246 42.12 -0.47 19.88
N TYR A 247 40.94 -0.62 20.52
CA TYR A 247 39.79 -1.32 19.98
C TYR A 247 38.64 -0.33 19.79
N GLY A 248 37.94 -0.39 18.66
CA GLY A 248 36.81 0.48 18.33
C GLY A 248 37.22 1.80 17.67
N GLY A 249 36.32 2.76 17.64
CA GLY A 249 36.55 4.06 16.96
C GLY A 249 36.19 4.04 15.47
N VAL A 250 35.39 3.08 15.04
CA VAL A 250 34.85 3.05 13.67
C VAL A 250 33.77 4.12 13.57
N SER A 251 33.92 5.01 12.61
CA SER A 251 32.85 5.96 12.23
C SER A 251 31.94 5.27 11.23
N THR A 252 30.65 5.32 11.46
CA THR A 252 29.63 4.77 10.57
C THR A 252 28.54 5.83 10.33
N TYR A 253 27.56 5.48 9.52
CA TYR A 253 26.43 6.36 9.23
C TYR A 253 25.13 5.68 9.63
N LEU A 254 24.21 6.46 10.22
CA LEU A 254 22.81 6.08 10.40
C LEU A 254 22.03 6.59 9.18
N PRO A 255 21.63 5.70 8.25
CA PRO A 255 20.88 6.11 7.07
C PRO A 255 19.42 6.37 7.43
N MET A 256 18.94 7.58 7.17
CA MET A 256 17.55 7.98 7.31
C MET A 256 16.91 8.07 5.93
N SER A 257 15.96 7.21 5.62
CA SER A 257 15.23 7.25 4.35
C SER A 257 14.36 8.51 4.26
N VAL A 258 14.26 9.13 3.07
CA VAL A 258 13.36 10.26 2.82
C VAL A 258 11.91 9.82 2.86
N ASN A 259 11.65 8.60 2.43
CA ASN A 259 10.35 7.96 2.55
C ASN A 259 10.43 6.72 3.46
N PRO A 260 10.40 6.87 4.80
CA PRO A 260 10.45 5.74 5.72
C PRO A 260 9.14 4.95 5.74
N ALA A 261 8.04 5.58 5.36
CA ALA A 261 6.70 5.01 5.36
C ALA A 261 6.38 4.16 4.12
N GLY A 262 7.21 4.25 3.07
CA GLY A 262 6.98 3.53 1.81
C GLY A 262 5.67 3.95 1.13
N VAL A 263 4.91 2.97 0.64
CA VAL A 263 3.62 3.19 -0.06
C VAL A 263 2.40 3.10 0.86
N ILE A 264 2.58 2.67 2.09
CA ILE A 264 1.48 2.41 3.04
C ILE A 264 0.58 3.65 3.24
N PRO A 265 1.11 4.88 3.42
CA PRO A 265 0.28 6.08 3.56
C PRO A 265 -0.66 6.34 2.39
N ILE A 266 -0.23 6.01 1.19
CA ILE A 266 -1.02 6.19 -0.04
C ILE A 266 -2.20 5.22 -0.05
N ILE A 267 -1.94 3.95 0.32
CA ILE A 267 -2.97 2.92 0.41
C ILE A 267 -4.00 3.30 1.50
N PHE A 268 -3.53 3.83 2.64
CA PHE A 268 -4.40 4.31 3.71
C PHE A 268 -5.27 5.49 3.27
N ALA A 269 -4.68 6.48 2.61
CA ALA A 269 -5.39 7.65 2.10
C ALA A 269 -6.47 7.23 1.10
N LEU A 270 -6.17 6.30 0.18
CA LEU A 270 -7.15 5.74 -0.74
C LEU A 270 -8.29 5.02 -0.02
N SER A 271 -7.96 4.14 0.91
CA SER A 271 -8.98 3.38 1.65
C SER A 271 -9.97 4.32 2.35
N ILE A 272 -9.47 5.36 3.05
CA ILE A 272 -10.36 6.31 3.73
C ILE A 272 -11.15 7.17 2.74
N LEU A 273 -10.56 7.56 1.63
CA LEU A 273 -11.22 8.40 0.63
C LEU A 273 -12.40 7.70 -0.06
N LEU A 274 -12.39 6.36 -0.09
CA LEU A 274 -13.47 5.55 -0.65
C LEU A 274 -14.73 5.54 0.22
N PHE A 275 -14.60 5.61 1.55
CA PHE A 275 -15.73 5.52 2.46
C PHE A 275 -16.80 6.60 2.25
N PRO A 276 -16.48 7.91 2.14
CA PRO A 276 -17.50 8.94 1.90
C PRO A 276 -18.29 8.68 0.63
N GLY A 277 -17.63 8.25 -0.45
CA GLY A 277 -18.31 7.92 -1.72
C GLY A 277 -19.26 6.73 -1.60
N MET A 278 -18.86 5.68 -0.86
CA MET A 278 -19.72 4.52 -0.58
C MET A 278 -20.93 4.91 0.29
N ILE A 279 -20.71 5.68 1.35
CA ILE A 279 -21.77 6.17 2.24
C ILE A 279 -22.74 7.06 1.45
N ALA A 280 -22.24 7.98 0.63
CA ALA A 280 -23.06 8.84 -0.20
C ALA A 280 -23.89 8.03 -1.21
N SER A 281 -23.32 7.02 -1.83
CA SER A 281 -24.03 6.12 -2.75
C SER A 281 -25.11 5.29 -2.03
N TYR A 282 -24.87 4.89 -0.78
CA TYR A 282 -25.86 4.15 0.01
C TYR A 282 -27.04 5.03 0.43
N PHE A 283 -26.78 6.20 0.98
CA PHE A 283 -27.82 7.10 1.49
C PHE A 283 -28.49 7.94 0.38
N GLY A 284 -27.83 8.14 -0.76
CA GLY A 284 -28.36 8.92 -1.88
C GLY A 284 -29.63 8.36 -2.49
N THR A 285 -29.97 7.11 -2.23
CA THR A 285 -31.20 6.47 -2.69
C THR A 285 -32.41 6.67 -1.78
N TYR A 286 -32.20 7.24 -0.58
CA TYR A 286 -33.30 7.53 0.35
C TYR A 286 -34.07 8.78 -0.09
N ALA A 287 -35.40 8.74 0.02
CA ALA A 287 -36.23 9.89 -0.22
C ALA A 287 -36.07 10.93 0.90
N GLY A 288 -36.14 12.22 0.53
CA GLY A 288 -36.08 13.31 1.49
C GLY A 288 -34.70 13.97 1.64
N TRP A 289 -34.53 14.76 2.71
CA TRP A 289 -33.33 15.59 2.90
C TRP A 289 -32.04 14.76 3.08
N VAL A 290 -32.14 13.54 3.64
CA VAL A 290 -30.99 12.63 3.80
C VAL A 290 -30.44 12.21 2.44
N GLY A 291 -31.32 11.82 1.50
CA GLY A 291 -30.89 11.43 0.15
C GLY A 291 -30.34 12.61 -0.63
N SER A 292 -30.94 13.80 -0.54
CA SER A 292 -30.41 14.99 -1.22
C SER A 292 -29.06 15.45 -0.65
N ALA A 293 -28.87 15.38 0.67
CA ALA A 293 -27.59 15.67 1.31
C ALA A 293 -26.52 14.64 0.91
N ALA A 294 -26.86 13.34 0.88
CA ALA A 294 -25.97 12.28 0.48
C ALA A 294 -25.56 12.39 -1.01
N THR A 295 -26.49 12.69 -1.91
CA THR A 295 -26.16 12.89 -3.33
C THR A 295 -25.29 14.12 -3.53
N SER A 296 -25.54 15.22 -2.82
CA SER A 296 -24.69 16.42 -2.87
C SER A 296 -23.28 16.13 -2.34
N ALA A 297 -23.17 15.38 -1.24
CA ALA A 297 -21.89 14.93 -0.73
C ALA A 297 -21.17 14.00 -1.73
N GLY A 298 -21.89 13.07 -2.37
CA GLY A 298 -21.35 12.21 -3.42
C GLY A 298 -20.80 13.00 -4.61
N LEU A 299 -21.51 14.00 -5.09
CA LEU A 299 -21.05 14.89 -6.16
C LEU A 299 -19.81 15.69 -5.75
N PHE A 300 -19.76 16.15 -4.49
CA PHE A 300 -18.60 16.84 -3.94
C PHE A 300 -17.35 15.96 -3.93
N PHE A 301 -17.44 14.75 -3.39
CA PHE A 301 -16.30 13.82 -3.31
C PHE A 301 -15.91 13.23 -4.67
N ASN A 302 -16.83 13.15 -5.64
CA ASN A 302 -16.55 12.69 -7.01
C ASN A 302 -15.96 13.78 -7.91
N ASN A 303 -15.93 15.04 -7.48
CA ASN A 303 -15.27 16.10 -8.22
C ASN A 303 -13.76 15.84 -8.26
N VAL A 304 -13.18 15.75 -9.48
CA VAL A 304 -11.77 15.39 -9.71
C VAL A 304 -10.81 16.29 -8.92
N TRP A 305 -11.07 17.59 -8.86
CA TRP A 305 -10.20 18.53 -8.15
C TRP A 305 -10.30 18.41 -6.64
N ILE A 306 -11.51 18.27 -6.11
CA ILE A 306 -11.75 18.10 -4.66
C ILE A 306 -11.17 16.77 -4.20
N HIS A 307 -11.44 15.71 -4.96
CA HIS A 307 -10.86 14.39 -4.71
C HIS A 307 -9.33 14.44 -4.69
N GLY A 308 -8.71 15.11 -5.67
CA GLY A 308 -7.26 15.29 -5.74
C GLY A 308 -6.70 16.03 -4.52
N VAL A 309 -7.30 17.16 -4.13
CA VAL A 309 -6.84 17.95 -2.97
C VAL A 309 -6.97 17.16 -1.67
N LEU A 310 -8.12 16.51 -1.45
CA LEU A 310 -8.34 15.68 -0.26
C LEU A 310 -7.35 14.52 -0.21
N TYR A 311 -7.12 13.87 -1.36
CA TYR A 311 -6.16 12.77 -1.45
C TYR A 311 -4.75 13.23 -1.12
N PHE A 312 -4.31 14.38 -1.66
CA PHE A 312 -3.02 14.99 -1.34
C PHE A 312 -2.85 15.24 0.16
N LEU A 313 -3.84 15.88 0.79
CA LEU A 313 -3.80 16.17 2.22
C LEU A 313 -3.78 14.90 3.06
N LEU A 314 -4.60 13.90 2.71
CA LEU A 314 -4.62 12.60 3.39
C LEU A 314 -3.29 11.87 3.26
N VAL A 315 -2.66 11.86 2.08
CA VAL A 315 -1.34 11.22 1.90
C VAL A 315 -0.29 11.89 2.80
N ILE A 316 -0.26 13.21 2.87
CA ILE A 316 0.66 13.93 3.77
C ILE A 316 0.36 13.55 5.22
N LEU A 317 -0.89 13.63 5.66
CA LEU A 317 -1.31 13.32 7.01
C LEU A 317 -0.92 11.89 7.40
N PHE A 318 -1.22 10.91 6.54
CA PHE A 318 -0.87 9.52 6.80
C PHE A 318 0.62 9.24 6.74
N THR A 319 1.39 9.98 5.95
CA THR A 319 2.85 9.86 5.94
C THR A 319 3.44 10.27 7.29
N TYR A 320 2.98 11.39 7.86
CA TYR A 320 3.37 11.81 9.20
C TYR A 320 2.89 10.83 10.27
N PHE A 321 1.63 10.44 10.19
CA PHE A 321 1.03 9.49 11.13
C PHE A 321 1.78 8.17 11.17
N TYR A 322 1.95 7.52 10.02
CA TYR A 322 2.60 6.21 9.92
C TYR A 322 4.05 6.27 10.39
N THR A 323 4.77 7.33 10.03
CA THR A 323 6.13 7.51 10.49
C THR A 323 6.21 7.71 12.01
N ALA A 324 5.26 8.42 12.62
CA ALA A 324 5.21 8.58 14.08
C ALA A 324 4.94 7.27 14.81
N VAL A 325 4.17 6.35 14.19
CA VAL A 325 3.90 5.02 14.76
C VAL A 325 5.09 4.08 14.61
N THR A 326 5.74 4.08 13.44
CA THR A 326 6.78 3.09 13.10
C THR A 326 8.19 3.50 13.51
N PHE A 327 8.45 4.79 13.63
CA PHE A 327 9.79 5.33 13.91
C PHE A 327 9.83 6.03 15.26
N ASP A 328 10.53 5.44 16.20
CA ASP A 328 10.73 6.03 17.54
C ASP A 328 12.16 6.58 17.72
N PRO A 329 12.34 7.92 17.65
CA PRO A 329 13.64 8.55 17.85
C PRO A 329 14.26 8.30 19.24
N LYS A 330 13.42 8.06 20.26
CA LYS A 330 13.91 7.79 21.63
C LYS A 330 14.59 6.43 21.69
N THR A 331 13.92 5.40 21.22
CA THR A 331 14.46 4.03 21.17
C THR A 331 15.77 3.97 20.37
N ILE A 332 15.86 4.71 19.25
CA ILE A 332 17.08 4.78 18.45
C ILE A 332 18.22 5.43 19.24
N ALA A 333 17.95 6.56 19.89
CA ALA A 333 18.96 7.27 20.70
C ALA A 333 19.45 6.41 21.88
N GLU A 334 18.56 5.70 22.55
CA GLU A 334 18.92 4.77 23.64
C GLU A 334 19.75 3.58 23.14
N ASN A 335 19.38 3.00 22.01
CA ASN A 335 20.14 1.89 21.42
C ASN A 335 21.55 2.35 20.99
N LEU A 336 21.66 3.53 20.38
CA LEU A 336 22.96 4.13 20.07
C LEU A 336 23.81 4.31 21.35
N GLN A 337 23.20 4.85 22.40
CA GLN A 337 23.89 5.06 23.68
C GLN A 337 24.33 3.76 24.31
N LYS A 338 23.45 2.70 24.33
CA LYS A 338 23.79 1.36 24.86
C LYS A 338 24.96 0.73 24.10
N MET A 339 25.05 0.96 22.79
CA MET A 339 26.14 0.46 21.95
C MET A 339 27.42 1.35 22.04
N GLY A 340 27.42 2.41 22.84
CA GLY A 340 28.55 3.35 22.95
C GLY A 340 28.72 4.25 21.73
N GLY A 341 27.66 4.36 20.88
CA GLY A 341 27.61 5.25 19.73
C GLY A 341 27.11 6.65 20.11
N PHE A 342 27.62 7.66 19.44
CA PHE A 342 27.18 9.05 19.58
C PHE A 342 27.25 9.81 18.26
N VAL A 343 26.44 10.82 18.13
CA VAL A 343 26.48 11.76 17.01
C VAL A 343 27.49 12.85 17.35
N PRO A 344 28.52 13.09 16.52
CA PRO A 344 29.51 14.17 16.79
C PRO A 344 28.81 15.52 16.99
N GLY A 345 29.16 16.19 18.09
CA GLY A 345 28.58 17.50 18.47
C GLY A 345 27.23 17.42 19.22
N VAL A 346 26.66 16.22 19.46
CA VAL A 346 25.39 16.05 20.18
C VAL A 346 25.62 15.14 21.41
N ARG A 347 25.09 15.54 22.57
CA ARG A 347 25.19 14.69 23.78
C ARG A 347 24.40 13.39 23.60
N PRO A 348 24.98 12.21 23.94
CA PRO A 348 24.27 10.93 23.93
C PRO A 348 23.01 10.97 24.81
N GLY A 349 21.96 10.24 24.39
CA GLY A 349 20.69 10.14 25.12
C GLY A 349 19.61 11.10 24.62
N PRO A 350 18.85 11.81 25.48
CA PRO A 350 17.70 12.62 25.09
C PRO A 350 17.99 13.69 24.03
N SER A 351 19.16 14.31 24.07
CA SER A 351 19.58 15.32 23.07
C SER A 351 19.73 14.71 21.68
N THR A 352 20.23 13.46 21.60
CA THR A 352 20.31 12.70 20.34
C THR A 352 18.92 12.40 19.80
N ALA A 353 17.95 12.04 20.66
CA ALA A 353 16.57 11.80 20.24
C ALA A 353 15.91 13.05 19.63
N VAL A 354 16.12 14.23 20.26
CA VAL A 354 15.62 15.50 19.73
C VAL A 354 16.26 15.83 18.38
N PHE A 355 17.55 15.63 18.25
CA PHE A 355 18.30 15.85 17.00
C PHE A 355 17.79 14.95 15.87
N VAL A 356 17.64 13.65 16.13
CA VAL A 356 17.12 12.67 15.16
C VAL A 356 15.70 13.01 14.76
N LYS A 357 14.82 13.38 15.73
CA LYS A 357 13.45 13.84 15.46
C LYS A 357 13.41 15.06 14.56
N HIS A 358 14.31 16.02 14.80
CA HIS A 358 14.37 17.25 13.99
C HIS A 358 14.77 16.95 12.53
N ILE A 359 15.78 16.09 12.31
CA ILE A 359 16.18 15.66 10.97
C ILE A 359 15.03 14.88 10.31
N LEU A 360 14.42 13.92 11.03
CA LEU A 360 13.30 13.11 10.52
C LEU A 360 12.17 14.00 10.01
N ASN A 361 11.73 14.98 10.81
CA ASN A 361 10.63 15.85 10.43
C ASN A 361 10.92 16.67 9.15
N ARG A 362 12.15 17.15 8.96
CA ARG A 362 12.54 17.88 7.75
C ARG A 362 12.57 16.98 6.52
N VAL A 363 13.14 15.81 6.66
CA VAL A 363 13.24 14.83 5.58
C VAL A 363 11.86 14.30 5.20
N LEU A 364 11.04 14.02 6.22
CA LEU A 364 9.66 13.54 6.06
C LEU A 364 8.76 14.57 5.36
N PHE A 365 8.93 15.87 5.66
CA PHE A 365 8.17 16.93 5.00
C PHE A 365 8.37 16.89 3.49
N THR A 366 9.62 16.80 3.05
CA THR A 366 9.95 16.72 1.62
C THR A 366 9.38 15.45 0.99
N GLY A 367 9.54 14.30 1.66
CA GLY A 367 8.99 13.03 1.22
C GLY A 367 7.46 13.02 1.12
N ALA A 368 6.77 13.57 2.13
CA ALA A 368 5.31 13.60 2.18
C ALA A 368 4.71 14.49 1.07
N ILE A 369 5.28 15.67 0.82
CA ILE A 369 4.84 16.53 -0.29
C ILE A 369 5.04 15.81 -1.62
N PHE A 370 6.19 15.21 -1.83
CA PHE A 370 6.48 14.50 -3.08
C PHE A 370 5.53 13.31 -3.30
N LEU A 371 5.28 12.49 -2.28
CA LEU A 371 4.32 11.40 -2.34
C LEU A 371 2.90 11.91 -2.66
N GLY A 372 2.50 13.00 -2.02
CA GLY A 372 1.22 13.64 -2.29
C GLY A 372 1.12 14.16 -3.73
N LEU A 373 2.16 14.81 -4.24
CA LEU A 373 2.19 15.28 -5.63
C LEU A 373 2.07 14.14 -6.64
N ILE A 374 2.81 13.04 -6.43
CA ILE A 374 2.69 11.87 -7.30
C ILE A 374 1.29 11.25 -7.21
N ALA A 375 0.71 11.20 -6.02
CA ALA A 375 -0.62 10.65 -5.81
C ALA A 375 -1.71 11.39 -6.59
N ILE A 376 -1.63 12.71 -6.68
CA ILE A 376 -2.64 13.53 -7.38
C ILE A 376 -2.35 13.71 -8.88
N LEU A 377 -1.16 13.37 -9.34
CA LEU A 377 -0.72 13.62 -10.72
C LEU A 377 -1.66 13.02 -11.77
N PRO A 378 -2.23 11.79 -11.60
CA PRO A 378 -3.22 11.24 -12.52
C PRO A 378 -4.51 12.07 -12.59
N SER A 379 -4.96 12.57 -11.43
CA SER A 379 -6.17 13.42 -11.36
C SER A 379 -5.95 14.75 -12.09
N ILE A 380 -4.76 15.34 -11.96
CA ILE A 380 -4.39 16.57 -12.69
C ILE A 380 -4.36 16.29 -14.20
N VAL A 381 -3.71 15.19 -14.61
CA VAL A 381 -3.62 14.84 -16.04
C VAL A 381 -5.01 14.57 -16.65
N ALA A 382 -5.85 13.81 -15.94
CA ALA A 382 -7.22 13.56 -16.37
C ALA A 382 -8.05 14.85 -16.48
N GLY A 383 -7.89 15.76 -15.52
CA GLY A 383 -8.58 17.05 -15.52
C GLY A 383 -8.16 17.98 -16.67
N ILE A 384 -6.89 17.94 -17.08
CA ILE A 384 -6.35 18.77 -18.16
C ILE A 384 -6.64 18.16 -19.54
N THR A 385 -6.45 16.85 -19.68
CA THR A 385 -6.55 16.17 -20.99
C THR A 385 -7.96 15.75 -21.36
N GLY A 386 -8.88 15.65 -20.38
CA GLY A 386 -10.22 15.11 -20.58
C GLY A 386 -10.26 13.62 -20.94
N VAL A 387 -9.10 12.96 -21.02
CA VAL A 387 -8.99 11.56 -21.44
C VAL A 387 -8.90 10.66 -20.20
N THR A 388 -10.02 10.04 -19.84
CA THR A 388 -10.13 9.19 -18.67
C THR A 388 -9.50 7.80 -18.89
N GLY A 389 -9.40 7.32 -20.13
CA GLY A 389 -8.83 6.01 -20.47
C GLY A 389 -7.37 5.83 -20.04
N PHE A 390 -6.58 6.90 -20.03
CA PHE A 390 -5.17 6.86 -19.59
C PHE A 390 -4.98 6.86 -18.07
N THR A 391 -5.94 7.36 -17.33
CA THR A 391 -5.93 7.37 -15.86
C THR A 391 -5.87 5.96 -15.29
N PHE A 392 -6.44 5.00 -16.02
CA PHE A 392 -6.44 3.58 -15.64
C PHE A 392 -5.16 2.83 -16.02
N LEU A 393 -4.48 3.24 -17.09
CA LEU A 393 -3.28 2.55 -17.57
C LEU A 393 -2.07 2.78 -16.66
N VAL A 394 -1.90 4.02 -16.19
CA VAL A 394 -0.78 4.43 -15.34
C VAL A 394 -1.29 5.43 -14.30
N GLY A 395 -2.29 5.06 -13.54
CA GLY A 395 -2.63 5.82 -12.34
C GLY A 395 -1.36 6.02 -11.53
N GLY A 396 -0.92 7.26 -11.27
CA GLY A 396 0.35 7.57 -10.59
C GLY A 396 0.51 6.77 -9.29
N THR A 397 -0.61 6.44 -8.64
CA THR A 397 -0.66 5.61 -7.44
C THR A 397 -0.32 4.15 -7.71
N SER A 398 -0.87 3.56 -8.78
CA SER A 398 -0.57 2.16 -9.13
C SER A 398 0.89 2.02 -9.59
N LEU A 399 1.39 2.98 -10.36
CA LEU A 399 2.78 3.00 -10.80
C LEU A 399 3.74 3.22 -9.62
N LEU A 400 3.40 4.11 -8.68
CA LEU A 400 4.16 4.33 -7.45
C LEU A 400 4.21 3.04 -6.61
N ILE A 401 3.06 2.35 -6.43
CA ILE A 401 3.01 1.09 -5.69
C ILE A 401 3.88 0.04 -6.38
N VAL A 402 3.74 -0.12 -7.70
CA VAL A 402 4.55 -1.08 -8.47
C VAL A 402 6.04 -0.82 -8.31
N VAL A 403 6.50 0.41 -8.52
CA VAL A 403 7.92 0.78 -8.41
C VAL A 403 8.45 0.57 -7.00
N SER A 404 7.72 1.03 -5.98
CA SER A 404 8.18 0.92 -4.59
C SER A 404 8.20 -0.52 -4.10
N VAL A 405 7.19 -1.34 -4.45
CA VAL A 405 7.17 -2.76 -4.07
C VAL A 405 8.32 -3.51 -4.76
N VAL A 406 8.61 -3.22 -6.02
CA VAL A 406 9.76 -3.81 -6.72
C VAL A 406 11.08 -3.41 -6.03
N LEU A 407 11.26 -2.13 -5.69
CA LEU A 407 12.45 -1.66 -5.02
C LEU A 407 12.62 -2.30 -3.64
N ASP A 408 11.55 -2.39 -2.84
CA ASP A 408 11.58 -3.02 -1.52
C ASP A 408 11.89 -4.51 -1.62
N THR A 409 11.29 -5.20 -2.58
CA THR A 409 11.56 -6.64 -2.84
C THR A 409 13.01 -6.87 -3.26
N VAL A 410 13.55 -6.03 -4.18
CA VAL A 410 14.94 -6.11 -4.61
C VAL A 410 15.90 -5.84 -3.46
N ARG A 411 15.59 -4.88 -2.58
CA ARG A 411 16.39 -4.63 -1.35
C ARG A 411 16.42 -5.83 -0.43
N GLN A 412 15.27 -6.46 -0.18
CA GLN A 412 15.19 -7.62 0.71
C GLN A 412 15.90 -8.84 0.12
N ILE A 413 15.74 -9.09 -1.18
CA ILE A 413 16.49 -10.14 -1.87
C ILE A 413 18.00 -9.88 -1.77
N ASN A 414 18.46 -8.64 -2.02
CA ASN A 414 19.87 -8.30 -1.89
C ASN A 414 20.39 -8.49 -0.44
N ALA A 415 19.61 -8.14 0.56
CA ALA A 415 19.97 -8.36 1.96
C ALA A 415 20.10 -9.85 2.29
N GLN A 416 19.19 -10.68 1.80
CA GLN A 416 19.29 -12.15 1.98
C GLN A 416 20.50 -12.74 1.23
N LEU A 417 20.82 -12.23 0.04
CA LEU A 417 21.99 -12.65 -0.71
C LEU A 417 23.28 -12.33 0.05
N GLN A 418 23.41 -11.10 0.57
CA GLN A 418 24.59 -10.69 1.35
C GLN A 418 24.79 -11.53 2.62
N MET A 419 23.72 -11.79 3.38
CA MET A 419 23.82 -12.65 4.59
C MET A 419 24.39 -14.02 4.25
N ARG A 420 24.01 -14.61 3.12
CA ARG A 420 24.49 -15.94 2.70
C ARG A 420 25.87 -15.95 2.06
N GLU A 421 26.32 -14.86 1.47
CA GLU A 421 27.72 -14.73 1.03
C GLU A 421 28.65 -14.81 2.26
N TYR A 422 28.24 -14.25 3.41
CA TYR A 422 29.02 -14.36 4.66
C TYR A 422 28.95 -15.74 5.32
N GLU A 423 27.90 -16.54 5.10
CA GLU A 423 27.80 -17.90 5.63
C GLU A 423 28.67 -18.92 4.87
N ASN A 424 29.07 -18.59 3.63
CA ASN A 424 29.92 -19.45 2.79
C ASN A 424 31.44 -19.17 2.93
N PHE A 425 31.81 -18.20 3.80
CA PHE A 425 33.17 -17.92 4.23
C PHE A 425 33.41 -18.40 5.69
#